data_5b9779feefe4e09a3eda018912ca2d67
#
_entry.id   5b9779feefe4e09a3eda018912ca2d67
#
_cell.length_a   1.000
_cell.length_b   1.000
_cell.length_c   1.000
_cell.angle_alpha   90.00
_cell.angle_beta   90.00
_cell.angle_gamma   90.00
#
_symmetry.space_group_name_H-M   'P 1'
#
loop_
_entity.id
_entity.type
_entity.pdbx_description
1 polymer ?
#
loop_
_entity_poly.entity_id
_entity_poly.type
_entity_poly.pdbx_seq_one_letter_code
_entity_poly.pdbx_strand_id
1 'polypeptide(L)'
;MNNGLLIIDYSTCCKMVKLMMNNTFRPLPTDHPFIVAEFNFQKECICKAKGIKIHVAQFDQQSFDDDLFYITDVYCPIAISQSVDKRKAEYFAGRYLVARELKSLGFSHKSLEPNVDRSPRLPNGVMGSISHSNDLATVAVLPSSDVNKENIGVDIQHRISHEVCDDIENMVATVQEVDLVVRYGLTRAEAVTLLFSAKEAIYKALARFVSRGLDFKSAILIAIDKNTVQFELSKDITSQISDSESHDLNGDKSESIICQYDHLAQENAYLTVCYYSTDT
;
A
#
# COMPACT_ATOMS: atom_id res chain seq x y z
N MET A 1 -23.93 21.26 48.56
CA MET A 1 -24.39 20.85 47.21
C MET A 1 -23.98 21.96 46.26
N ASN A 2 -22.81 21.85 45.65
CA ASN A 2 -22.32 22.81 44.65
C ASN A 2 -22.49 22.16 43.26
N ASN A 3 -23.51 22.62 42.53
CA ASN A 3 -23.66 22.35 41.12
C ASN A 3 -22.67 23.20 40.33
N GLY A 4 -21.52 22.63 40.00
CA GLY A 4 -20.59 23.22 39.02
C GLY A 4 -21.19 23.11 37.64
N LEU A 5 -21.75 24.19 37.14
CA LEU A 5 -22.11 24.36 35.74
C LEU A 5 -20.80 24.42 34.91
N LEU A 6 -20.54 23.42 34.07
CA LEU A 6 -19.48 23.45 33.09
C LEU A 6 -19.87 24.52 32.06
N ILE A 7 -19.27 25.71 32.16
CA ILE A 7 -19.40 26.75 31.12
C ILE A 7 -18.51 26.30 29.97
N ILE A 8 -19.10 25.64 28.98
CA ILE A 8 -18.40 25.39 27.70
C ILE A 8 -18.29 26.77 27.01
N ASP A 9 -17.05 27.21 26.84
CA ASP A 9 -16.76 28.46 26.14
C ASP A 9 -17.31 28.41 24.72
N TYR A 10 -18.26 29.24 24.41
CA TYR A 10 -18.91 29.40 23.12
C TYR A 10 -17.89 29.65 21.97
N SER A 11 -16.73 30.22 22.28
CA SER A 11 -15.66 30.49 21.29
C SER A 11 -15.02 29.18 20.84
N THR A 12 -14.85 28.22 21.72
CA THR A 12 -14.33 26.86 21.43
C THR A 12 -15.36 26.04 20.66
N CYS A 13 -16.65 26.14 21.04
CA CYS A 13 -17.74 25.48 20.33
C CYS A 13 -17.93 26.04 18.90
N CYS A 14 -17.80 27.37 18.72
CA CYS A 14 -17.89 28.02 17.41
C CYS A 14 -16.68 27.68 16.50
N LYS A 15 -15.49 27.50 17.06
CA LYS A 15 -14.31 26.98 16.34
C LYS A 15 -14.52 25.52 15.93
N MET A 16 -15.06 24.66 16.80
CA MET A 16 -15.40 23.28 16.48
C MET A 16 -16.46 23.18 15.37
N VAL A 17 -17.53 23.97 15.43
CA VAL A 17 -18.59 23.99 14.41
C VAL A 17 -18.06 24.52 13.07
N LYS A 18 -17.18 25.53 13.08
CA LYS A 18 -16.53 26.03 11.86
C LYS A 18 -15.52 25.06 11.26
N LEU A 19 -14.88 24.24 12.10
CA LEU A 19 -14.03 23.11 11.66
C LEU A 19 -14.82 21.96 11.04
N MET A 20 -16.05 21.69 11.53
CA MET A 20 -16.93 20.65 10.97
C MET A 20 -17.50 20.99 9.59
N MET A 21 -17.49 22.27 9.17
CA MET A 21 -18.06 22.70 7.89
C MET A 21 -17.09 22.63 6.69
N ASN A 22 -15.79 22.45 6.93
CA ASN A 22 -14.80 22.31 5.87
C ASN A 22 -14.10 20.94 6.00
N ASN A 23 -14.78 19.85 5.60
CA ASN A 23 -14.21 18.50 5.50
C ASN A 23 -13.10 18.46 4.42
N THR A 24 -11.97 19.09 4.68
CA THR A 24 -10.82 19.08 3.79
C THR A 24 -9.60 18.61 4.57
N PHE A 25 -8.92 17.61 4.04
CA PHE A 25 -7.64 17.12 4.55
C PHE A 25 -6.68 18.29 4.86
N ARG A 26 -6.08 18.26 6.05
CA ARG A 26 -5.10 19.23 6.52
C ARG A 26 -3.77 18.52 6.73
N PRO A 27 -2.72 18.91 5.99
CA PRO A 27 -1.39 18.33 6.21
C PRO A 27 -0.88 18.74 7.60
N LEU A 28 -0.12 17.85 8.22
CA LEU A 28 0.65 18.18 9.41
C LEU A 28 1.68 19.26 9.09
N PRO A 29 2.08 20.07 10.07
CA PRO A 29 3.26 20.93 9.96
C PRO A 29 4.49 20.10 9.53
N THR A 30 5.40 20.71 8.77
CA THR A 30 6.61 20.04 8.26
C THR A 30 7.57 19.57 9.34
N ASP A 31 7.49 20.17 10.52
CA ASP A 31 8.27 19.85 11.72
C ASP A 31 7.51 18.98 12.72
N HIS A 32 6.34 18.44 12.34
CA HIS A 32 5.58 17.61 13.25
C HIS A 32 6.32 16.28 13.51
N PRO A 33 6.53 15.88 14.78
CA PRO A 33 7.41 14.78 15.15
C PRO A 33 6.92 13.40 14.66
N PHE A 34 5.65 13.27 14.26
CA PHE A 34 5.12 12.00 13.78
C PHE A 34 5.74 11.56 12.43
N ILE A 35 6.00 12.47 11.50
CA ILE A 35 6.71 12.15 10.24
C ILE A 35 8.18 12.52 10.42
N VAL A 36 9.03 11.51 10.49
CA VAL A 36 10.48 11.63 10.75
C VAL A 36 11.26 11.89 9.47
N ALA A 37 10.93 11.14 8.41
CA ALA A 37 11.60 11.26 7.12
C ALA A 37 10.63 10.90 5.98
N GLU A 38 10.93 11.43 4.79
CA GLU A 38 10.15 11.14 3.59
C GLU A 38 11.06 10.90 2.39
N PHE A 39 10.68 9.91 1.59
CA PHE A 39 11.39 9.51 0.39
C PHE A 39 10.41 9.45 -0.79
N ASN A 40 10.88 9.87 -1.97
CA ASN A 40 10.09 9.80 -3.19
C ASN A 40 10.84 8.94 -4.20
N PHE A 41 10.16 7.93 -4.72
CA PHE A 41 10.68 7.07 -5.76
C PHE A 41 9.90 7.31 -7.04
N GLN A 42 10.62 7.34 -8.17
CA GLN A 42 10.03 7.39 -9.49
C GLN A 42 10.29 6.06 -10.17
N LYS A 43 9.22 5.36 -10.56
CA LYS A 43 9.31 4.11 -11.31
C LYS A 43 8.82 4.32 -12.73
N GLU A 44 9.56 3.81 -13.69
CA GLU A 44 9.09 3.76 -15.07
C GLU A 44 8.02 2.68 -15.19
N CYS A 45 6.91 3.02 -15.83
CA CYS A 45 5.88 2.05 -16.17
C CYS A 45 5.91 1.83 -17.68
N ILE A 46 6.11 0.59 -18.10
CA ILE A 46 6.15 0.20 -19.53
C ILE A 46 4.84 0.58 -20.23
N CYS A 47 3.73 0.57 -19.49
CA CYS A 47 2.37 0.81 -20.03
C CYS A 47 1.91 2.27 -19.87
N LYS A 48 2.66 3.14 -19.17
CA LYS A 48 2.28 4.55 -18.96
C LYS A 48 3.39 5.49 -19.42
N ALA A 49 3.02 6.48 -20.20
CA ALA A 49 3.91 7.55 -20.64
C ALA A 49 4.47 8.40 -19.48
N LYS A 50 3.86 8.31 -18.29
CA LYS A 50 4.31 8.98 -17.06
C LYS A 50 4.71 7.94 -16.04
N GLY A 51 5.88 8.07 -15.44
CA GLY A 51 6.35 7.20 -14.39
C GLY A 51 5.43 7.18 -13.16
N ILE A 52 5.51 6.11 -12.39
CA ILE A 52 4.78 5.93 -11.14
C ILE A 52 5.54 6.61 -10.01
N LYS A 53 4.90 7.57 -9.34
CA LYS A 53 5.43 8.20 -8.13
C LYS A 53 5.00 7.41 -6.90
N ILE A 54 5.97 7.04 -6.08
CA ILE A 54 5.76 6.32 -4.83
C ILE A 54 6.30 7.17 -3.71
N HIS A 55 5.50 7.34 -2.68
CA HIS A 55 5.89 8.00 -1.44
C HIS A 55 6.14 6.98 -0.35
N VAL A 56 7.26 7.13 0.32
CA VAL A 56 7.59 6.42 1.55
C VAL A 56 7.79 7.44 2.66
N ALA A 57 7.18 7.21 3.80
CA ALA A 57 7.42 7.99 5.01
C ALA A 57 7.86 7.08 6.15
N GLN A 58 8.87 7.52 6.88
CA GLN A 58 9.19 6.99 8.20
C GLN A 58 8.40 7.78 9.24
N PHE A 59 7.73 7.09 10.14
CA PHE A 59 6.92 7.70 11.19
C PHE A 59 7.34 7.20 12.58
N ASP A 60 7.21 8.08 13.58
CA ASP A 60 7.49 7.73 14.97
C ASP A 60 6.19 7.31 15.68
N GLN A 61 6.12 6.04 16.07
CA GLN A 61 4.97 5.50 16.80
C GLN A 61 4.79 6.13 18.18
N GLN A 62 5.86 6.63 18.82
CA GLN A 62 5.79 7.26 20.14
C GLN A 62 5.21 8.67 20.07
N SER A 63 5.33 9.31 18.92
CA SER A 63 4.73 10.63 18.63
C SER A 63 3.31 10.55 18.10
N PHE A 64 2.72 9.34 18.05
CA PHE A 64 1.33 9.17 17.64
C PHE A 64 0.38 9.59 18.78
N ASP A 65 -0.68 10.33 18.40
CA ASP A 65 -1.82 10.68 19.26
C ASP A 65 -3.11 10.56 18.44
N ASP A 66 -4.20 10.13 19.07
CA ASP A 66 -5.51 9.99 18.43
C ASP A 66 -6.03 11.32 17.85
N ASP A 67 -5.61 12.48 18.40
CA ASP A 67 -5.92 13.81 17.88
C ASP A 67 -5.43 14.03 16.45
N LEU A 68 -4.41 13.28 16.00
CA LEU A 68 -3.91 13.33 14.63
C LEU A 68 -4.99 13.04 13.58
N PHE A 69 -5.90 12.12 13.87
CA PHE A 69 -7.04 11.83 13.00
C PHE A 69 -7.95 13.07 12.85
N TYR A 70 -8.19 13.75 13.96
CA TYR A 70 -9.06 14.91 13.99
C TYR A 70 -8.45 16.16 13.33
N ILE A 71 -7.20 16.47 13.67
CA ILE A 71 -6.55 17.70 13.13
C ILE A 71 -6.26 17.62 11.63
N THR A 72 -6.07 16.40 11.10
CA THR A 72 -5.80 16.18 9.67
C THR A 72 -7.04 15.81 8.84
N ASP A 73 -8.18 15.54 9.50
CA ASP A 73 -9.41 15.03 8.89
C ASP A 73 -9.22 13.66 8.21
N VAL A 74 -8.33 12.83 8.75
CA VAL A 74 -8.18 11.42 8.35
C VAL A 74 -9.21 10.57 9.08
N TYR A 75 -10.00 9.80 8.33
CA TYR A 75 -11.04 8.95 8.90
C TYR A 75 -10.47 7.82 9.75
N CYS A 76 -10.98 7.68 10.99
CA CYS A 76 -10.66 6.60 11.89
C CYS A 76 -11.87 5.65 12.06
N PRO A 77 -11.85 4.43 11.47
CA PRO A 77 -12.91 3.45 11.69
C PRO A 77 -12.97 2.99 13.16
N ILE A 78 -14.14 2.59 13.62
CA ILE A 78 -14.33 2.06 15.00
C ILE A 78 -13.33 0.93 15.29
N ALA A 79 -13.13 0.00 14.36
CA ALA A 79 -12.19 -1.10 14.55
C ALA A 79 -10.73 -0.62 14.74
N ILE A 80 -10.35 0.52 14.15
CA ILE A 80 -9.03 1.13 14.35
C ILE A 80 -8.99 1.89 15.67
N SER A 81 -10.01 2.67 16.00
CA SER A 81 -10.03 3.43 17.26
C SER A 81 -9.96 2.52 18.52
N GLN A 82 -10.38 1.28 18.38
CA GLN A 82 -10.32 0.26 19.44
C GLN A 82 -9.03 -0.59 19.39
N SER A 83 -8.14 -0.37 18.45
CA SER A 83 -6.89 -1.14 18.34
C SER A 83 -5.76 -0.51 19.17
N VAL A 84 -4.64 -1.24 19.30
CA VAL A 84 -3.45 -0.74 19.98
C VAL A 84 -2.81 0.43 19.21
N ASP A 85 -2.10 1.31 19.90
CA ASP A 85 -1.56 2.55 19.33
C ASP A 85 -0.63 2.28 18.13
N LYS A 86 0.17 1.21 18.17
CA LYS A 86 0.95 0.78 16.99
C LYS A 86 0.07 0.63 15.75
N ARG A 87 -1.06 -0.06 15.85
CA ARG A 87 -1.96 -0.28 14.71
C ARG A 87 -2.65 0.99 14.26
N LYS A 88 -3.00 1.87 15.20
CA LYS A 88 -3.57 3.19 14.88
C LYS A 88 -2.56 4.06 14.13
N ALA A 89 -1.30 4.11 14.61
CA ALA A 89 -0.22 4.87 13.97
C ALA A 89 0.06 4.39 12.53
N GLU A 90 0.16 3.07 12.33
CA GLU A 90 0.33 2.46 10.98
C GLU A 90 -0.83 2.83 10.06
N TYR A 91 -2.07 2.69 10.53
CA TYR A 91 -3.25 3.04 9.76
C TYR A 91 -3.27 4.53 9.42
N PHE A 92 -3.01 5.39 10.42
CA PHE A 92 -2.96 6.82 10.24
C PHE A 92 -1.90 7.21 9.20
N ALA A 93 -0.67 6.73 9.32
CA ALA A 93 0.42 7.04 8.40
C ALA A 93 0.05 6.75 6.95
N GLY A 94 -0.46 5.55 6.66
CA GLY A 94 -0.88 5.18 5.31
C GLY A 94 -2.01 6.06 4.77
N ARG A 95 -3.05 6.33 5.58
CA ARG A 95 -4.19 7.16 5.15
C ARG A 95 -3.84 8.62 5.01
N TYR A 96 -2.99 9.14 5.87
CA TYR A 96 -2.44 10.50 5.79
C TYR A 96 -1.68 10.71 4.47
N LEU A 97 -0.80 9.77 4.09
CA LEU A 97 -0.05 9.85 2.83
C LEU A 97 -0.99 9.84 1.62
N VAL A 98 -2.00 8.94 1.60
CA VAL A 98 -2.99 8.92 0.50
C VAL A 98 -3.76 10.23 0.41
N ALA A 99 -4.24 10.77 1.53
CA ALA A 99 -4.98 12.03 1.57
C ALA A 99 -4.13 13.18 1.03
N ARG A 100 -2.84 13.22 1.37
CA ARG A 100 -1.88 14.20 0.89
C ARG A 100 -1.66 14.09 -0.64
N GLU A 101 -1.48 12.86 -1.16
CA GLU A 101 -1.30 12.65 -2.58
C GLU A 101 -2.56 13.02 -3.37
N LEU A 102 -3.74 12.66 -2.90
CA LEU A 102 -5.00 13.08 -3.51
C LEU A 102 -5.14 14.59 -3.58
N LYS A 103 -4.77 15.29 -2.49
CA LYS A 103 -4.75 16.76 -2.48
C LYS A 103 -3.78 17.33 -3.52
N SER A 104 -2.59 16.72 -3.69
CA SER A 104 -1.61 17.14 -4.70
C SER A 104 -2.10 16.94 -6.13
N LEU A 105 -2.97 15.95 -6.35
CA LEU A 105 -3.65 15.68 -7.63
C LEU A 105 -4.90 16.55 -7.86
N GLY A 106 -5.23 17.45 -6.93
CA GLY A 106 -6.36 18.38 -7.04
C GLY A 106 -7.71 17.80 -6.59
N PHE A 107 -7.72 16.62 -5.97
CA PHE A 107 -8.95 16.08 -5.40
C PHE A 107 -9.23 16.73 -4.05
N SER A 108 -10.41 17.38 -3.94
CA SER A 108 -10.94 17.78 -2.63
C SER A 108 -11.45 16.54 -1.91
N HIS A 109 -10.91 16.26 -0.73
CA HIS A 109 -11.11 14.97 -0.08
C HIS A 109 -12.00 15.08 1.15
N LYS A 110 -13.08 14.32 1.14
CA LYS A 110 -13.78 13.86 2.34
C LYS A 110 -13.16 12.53 2.74
N SER A 111 -13.13 12.27 4.04
CA SER A 111 -12.53 11.09 4.68
C SER A 111 -12.44 9.82 3.82
N LEU A 112 -11.26 9.19 3.82
CA LEU A 112 -11.00 7.92 3.12
C LEU A 112 -11.57 6.74 3.92
N GLU A 113 -12.88 6.52 3.79
CA GLU A 113 -13.49 5.32 4.34
C GLU A 113 -12.85 4.05 3.74
N PRO A 114 -12.76 2.96 4.49
CA PRO A 114 -12.31 1.69 3.94
C PRO A 114 -13.40 1.04 3.08
N ASN A 115 -12.98 0.33 2.04
CA ASN A 115 -13.79 -0.67 1.36
C ASN A 115 -13.96 -1.91 2.27
N VAL A 116 -14.77 -2.89 1.82
CA VAL A 116 -14.98 -4.17 2.53
C VAL A 116 -13.67 -4.94 2.72
N ASP A 117 -12.78 -4.88 1.74
CA ASP A 117 -11.44 -5.47 1.75
C ASP A 117 -10.40 -4.65 2.54
N ARG A 118 -10.82 -3.57 3.23
CA ARG A 118 -10.01 -2.63 4.00
C ARG A 118 -9.12 -1.71 3.15
N SER A 119 -9.12 -1.83 1.83
CA SER A 119 -8.45 -0.86 0.93
C SER A 119 -9.06 0.53 1.08
N PRO A 120 -8.35 1.63 0.73
CA PRO A 120 -8.92 2.96 0.75
C PRO A 120 -10.00 3.10 -0.33
N ARG A 121 -11.15 3.68 0.02
CA ARG A 121 -12.14 4.10 -0.99
C ARG A 121 -11.65 5.36 -1.67
N LEU A 122 -11.02 5.18 -2.83
CA LEU A 122 -10.48 6.28 -3.63
C LEU A 122 -11.57 6.97 -4.46
N PRO A 123 -11.36 8.24 -4.86
CA PRO A 123 -12.24 8.93 -5.82
C PRO A 123 -12.30 8.21 -7.16
N ASN A 124 -13.40 8.42 -7.90
CA ASN A 124 -13.50 7.92 -9.28
C ASN A 124 -12.35 8.45 -10.15
N GLY A 125 -11.80 7.59 -11.00
CA GLY A 125 -10.68 7.92 -11.86
C GLY A 125 -9.32 7.97 -11.13
N VAL A 126 -9.24 7.39 -9.93
CA VAL A 126 -8.00 7.24 -9.18
C VAL A 126 -7.81 5.79 -8.75
N MET A 127 -6.62 5.27 -8.98
CA MET A 127 -6.16 4.02 -8.38
C MET A 127 -5.06 4.28 -7.35
N GLY A 128 -4.86 3.37 -6.44
CA GLY A 128 -3.80 3.50 -5.45
C GLY A 128 -3.69 2.32 -4.52
N SER A 129 -2.55 2.24 -3.88
CA SER A 129 -2.20 1.17 -2.96
C SER A 129 -1.44 1.72 -1.76
N ILE A 130 -1.59 1.06 -0.62
CA ILE A 130 -0.95 1.38 0.65
C ILE A 130 -0.24 0.14 1.18
N SER A 131 0.94 0.32 1.76
CA SER A 131 1.57 -0.66 2.64
C SER A 131 2.28 0.01 3.80
N HIS A 132 2.56 -0.77 4.82
CA HIS A 132 3.35 -0.36 5.98
C HIS A 132 4.10 -1.55 6.56
N SER A 133 5.25 -1.28 7.15
CA SER A 133 6.04 -2.25 7.89
C SER A 133 6.78 -1.50 9.00
N ASN A 134 6.56 -1.90 10.26
CA ASN A 134 7.09 -1.24 11.47
C ASN A 134 6.82 0.28 11.47
N ASP A 135 7.85 1.08 11.23
CA ASP A 135 7.85 2.55 11.23
C ASP A 135 7.85 3.15 9.82
N LEU A 136 7.69 2.33 8.77
CA LEU A 136 7.59 2.78 7.39
C LEU A 136 6.16 2.62 6.85
N ALA A 137 5.70 3.63 6.13
CA ALA A 137 4.49 3.56 5.33
C ALA A 137 4.79 3.96 3.89
N THR A 138 4.16 3.29 2.92
CA THR A 138 4.29 3.61 1.50
C THR A 138 2.95 3.70 0.82
N VAL A 139 2.87 4.60 -0.16
CA VAL A 139 1.69 4.76 -1.01
C VAL A 139 2.08 5.04 -2.46
N ALA A 140 1.26 4.53 -3.38
CA ALA A 140 1.17 5.02 -4.75
C ALA A 140 -0.28 5.46 -5.00
N VAL A 141 -0.47 6.66 -5.54
CA VAL A 141 -1.79 7.19 -5.90
C VAL A 141 -1.68 7.84 -7.28
N LEU A 142 -2.47 7.36 -8.23
CA LEU A 142 -2.35 7.73 -9.64
C LEU A 142 -3.71 8.00 -10.25
N PRO A 143 -3.85 8.99 -11.16
CA PRO A 143 -4.99 9.06 -12.05
C PRO A 143 -5.06 7.79 -12.92
N SER A 144 -6.25 7.29 -13.12
CA SER A 144 -6.55 6.14 -13.98
C SER A 144 -7.53 6.55 -15.07
N SER A 145 -7.27 6.11 -16.29
CA SER A 145 -8.23 6.29 -17.40
C SER A 145 -9.42 5.33 -17.27
N ASP A 146 -9.17 4.13 -16.76
CA ASP A 146 -10.19 3.12 -16.47
C ASP A 146 -9.76 2.23 -15.29
N VAL A 147 -10.29 2.54 -14.11
CA VAL A 147 -10.02 1.77 -12.88
C VAL A 147 -10.55 0.32 -12.94
N ASN A 148 -11.33 -0.05 -13.95
CA ASN A 148 -11.76 -1.44 -14.14
C ASN A 148 -10.75 -2.24 -14.95
N LYS A 149 -9.84 -1.57 -15.66
CA LYS A 149 -8.82 -2.19 -16.52
C LYS A 149 -7.42 -2.13 -15.98
N GLU A 150 -7.14 -1.24 -15.04
CA GLU A 150 -5.81 -1.05 -14.51
C GLU A 150 -5.80 -0.89 -12.98
N ASN A 151 -4.73 -1.36 -12.35
CA ASN A 151 -4.54 -1.19 -10.92
C ASN A 151 -3.04 -1.20 -10.57
N ILE A 152 -2.74 -0.76 -9.34
CA ILE A 152 -1.40 -0.75 -8.78
C ILE A 152 -1.38 -1.41 -7.42
N GLY A 153 -0.31 -2.17 -7.15
CA GLY A 153 0.03 -2.67 -5.84
C GLY A 153 1.40 -2.16 -5.40
N VAL A 154 1.50 -1.69 -4.18
CA VAL A 154 2.78 -1.39 -3.53
C VAL A 154 2.90 -2.16 -2.25
N ASP A 155 4.11 -2.58 -1.95
CA ASP A 155 4.43 -3.16 -0.65
C ASP A 155 5.76 -2.66 -0.13
N ILE A 156 5.88 -2.55 1.19
CA ILE A 156 7.12 -2.25 1.87
C ILE A 156 7.29 -3.24 3.01
N GLN A 157 8.46 -3.87 3.08
CA GLN A 157 8.73 -4.89 4.08
C GLN A 157 10.14 -4.73 4.63
N HIS A 158 10.26 -4.53 5.95
CA HIS A 158 11.54 -4.65 6.63
C HIS A 158 12.08 -6.07 6.47
N ARG A 159 13.39 -6.19 6.40
CA ARG A 159 14.04 -7.49 6.31
C ARG A 159 13.56 -8.39 7.45
N ILE A 160 13.01 -9.52 7.06
CA ILE A 160 12.51 -10.55 7.96
C ILE A 160 13.71 -11.15 8.72
N SER A 161 13.57 -11.36 10.03
CA SER A 161 14.62 -12.01 10.82
C SER A 161 14.80 -13.47 10.40
N HIS A 162 15.97 -14.04 10.66
CA HIS A 162 16.25 -15.44 10.32
C HIS A 162 15.25 -16.40 10.95
N GLU A 163 14.84 -16.14 12.21
CA GLU A 163 13.87 -16.97 12.94
C GLU A 163 12.51 -16.96 12.25
N VAL A 164 11.99 -15.78 11.94
CA VAL A 164 10.70 -15.64 11.23
C VAL A 164 10.81 -16.19 9.79
N CYS A 165 11.97 -16.03 9.14
CA CYS A 165 12.20 -16.55 7.79
C CYS A 165 11.98 -18.07 7.72
N ASP A 166 12.53 -18.82 8.68
CA ASP A 166 12.38 -20.29 8.73
C ASP A 166 10.91 -20.72 8.91
N ASP A 167 10.10 -19.93 9.62
CA ASP A 167 8.69 -20.19 9.86
C ASP A 167 7.81 -19.93 8.62
N ILE A 168 8.12 -18.91 7.82
CA ILE A 168 7.22 -18.45 6.75
C ILE A 168 7.69 -18.82 5.34
N GLU A 169 8.95 -19.19 5.13
CA GLU A 169 9.52 -19.44 3.80
C GLU A 169 8.68 -20.38 2.95
N ASN A 170 8.32 -21.56 3.50
CA ASN A 170 7.52 -22.56 2.77
C ASN A 170 6.09 -22.09 2.45
N MET A 171 5.58 -21.10 3.16
CA MET A 171 4.29 -20.47 2.88
C MET A 171 4.43 -19.45 1.75
N VAL A 172 5.51 -18.65 1.78
CA VAL A 172 5.74 -17.51 0.88
C VAL A 172 6.27 -17.98 -0.49
N ALA A 173 7.22 -18.93 -0.51
CA ALA A 173 7.94 -19.28 -1.71
C ALA A 173 8.27 -20.77 -1.79
N THR A 174 8.58 -21.23 -2.98
CA THR A 174 9.20 -22.53 -3.23
C THR A 174 10.70 -22.46 -3.02
N VAL A 175 11.34 -23.60 -2.75
CA VAL A 175 12.81 -23.68 -2.64
C VAL A 175 13.49 -23.14 -3.89
N GLN A 176 12.92 -23.42 -5.08
CA GLN A 176 13.47 -22.96 -6.37
C GLN A 176 13.47 -21.43 -6.50
N GLU A 177 12.40 -20.77 -6.03
CA GLU A 177 12.32 -19.30 -6.02
C GLU A 177 13.38 -18.69 -5.11
N VAL A 178 13.51 -19.22 -3.89
CA VAL A 178 14.52 -18.75 -2.93
C VAL A 178 15.92 -18.96 -3.48
N ASP A 179 16.21 -20.17 -4.03
CA ASP A 179 17.51 -20.50 -4.64
C ASP A 179 17.84 -19.57 -5.84
N LEU A 180 16.83 -19.18 -6.63
CA LEU A 180 17.02 -18.24 -7.75
C LEU A 180 17.49 -16.89 -7.25
N VAL A 181 16.84 -16.35 -6.20
CA VAL A 181 17.19 -15.06 -5.62
C VAL A 181 18.54 -15.11 -4.89
N VAL A 182 18.83 -16.20 -4.18
CA VAL A 182 20.14 -16.40 -3.50
C VAL A 182 21.27 -16.50 -4.53
N ARG A 183 21.09 -17.21 -5.64
CA ARG A 183 22.07 -17.26 -6.73
C ARG A 183 22.29 -15.92 -7.41
N TYR A 184 21.30 -15.04 -7.39
CA TYR A 184 21.43 -13.66 -7.85
C TYR A 184 22.31 -12.81 -6.91
N GLY A 185 22.51 -13.22 -5.66
CA GLY A 185 23.44 -12.61 -4.71
C GLY A 185 22.83 -12.07 -3.41
N LEU A 186 21.55 -12.31 -3.18
CA LEU A 186 20.90 -11.94 -1.92
C LEU A 186 21.07 -13.07 -0.88
N THR A 187 21.05 -12.71 0.40
CA THR A 187 20.95 -13.69 1.48
C THR A 187 19.57 -14.36 1.49
N ARG A 188 19.45 -15.53 2.14
CA ARG A 188 18.16 -16.23 2.24
C ARG A 188 17.06 -15.37 2.86
N ALA A 189 17.35 -14.64 3.95
CA ALA A 189 16.39 -13.75 4.59
C ALA A 189 15.95 -12.59 3.67
N GLU A 190 16.88 -12.03 2.90
CA GLU A 190 16.57 -11.02 1.88
C GLU A 190 15.73 -11.61 0.74
N ALA A 191 16.04 -12.84 0.31
CA ALA A 191 15.26 -13.53 -0.72
C ALA A 191 13.80 -13.71 -0.28
N VAL A 192 13.56 -14.24 0.91
CA VAL A 192 12.21 -14.43 1.46
C VAL A 192 11.50 -13.08 1.66
N THR A 193 12.22 -12.06 2.12
CA THR A 193 11.65 -10.70 2.29
C THR A 193 11.21 -10.11 0.94
N LEU A 194 12.07 -10.17 -0.07
CA LEU A 194 11.75 -9.65 -1.41
C LEU A 194 10.58 -10.41 -2.04
N LEU A 195 10.58 -11.75 -1.95
CA LEU A 195 9.51 -12.58 -2.48
C LEU A 195 8.17 -12.32 -1.78
N PHE A 196 8.18 -12.18 -0.46
CA PHE A 196 7.00 -11.81 0.32
C PHE A 196 6.45 -10.47 -0.16
N SER A 197 7.28 -9.44 -0.17
CA SER A 197 6.88 -8.08 -0.54
C SER A 197 6.39 -8.00 -2.00
N ALA A 198 7.09 -8.65 -2.94
CA ALA A 198 6.68 -8.67 -4.35
C ALA A 198 5.32 -9.35 -4.55
N LYS A 199 5.09 -10.50 -3.90
CA LYS A 199 3.82 -11.23 -4.00
C LYS A 199 2.67 -10.46 -3.33
N GLU A 200 2.92 -9.74 -2.23
CA GLU A 200 1.95 -8.81 -1.64
C GLU A 200 1.60 -7.65 -2.59
N ALA A 201 2.59 -7.09 -3.30
CA ALA A 201 2.35 -6.07 -4.31
C ALA A 201 1.53 -6.62 -5.49
N ILE A 202 1.81 -7.84 -5.96
CA ILE A 202 1.01 -8.53 -6.98
C ILE A 202 -0.42 -8.73 -6.49
N TYR A 203 -0.60 -9.24 -5.26
CA TYR A 203 -1.92 -9.41 -4.66
C TYR A 203 -2.74 -8.11 -4.71
N LYS A 204 -2.14 -7.00 -4.27
CA LYS A 204 -2.80 -5.69 -4.25
C LYS A 204 -3.12 -5.19 -5.67
N ALA A 205 -2.24 -5.44 -6.65
CA ALA A 205 -2.47 -5.07 -8.04
C ALA A 205 -3.61 -5.86 -8.67
N LEU A 206 -3.70 -7.17 -8.38
CA LEU A 206 -4.68 -8.09 -8.96
C LEU A 206 -6.00 -8.20 -8.18
N ALA A 207 -6.08 -7.67 -6.95
CA ALA A 207 -7.19 -7.90 -6.02
C ALA A 207 -8.60 -7.62 -6.58
N ARG A 208 -8.73 -6.68 -7.52
CA ARG A 208 -10.03 -6.35 -8.13
C ARG A 208 -10.38 -7.18 -9.38
N PHE A 209 -9.40 -7.89 -9.93
CA PHE A 209 -9.56 -8.70 -11.16
C PHE A 209 -9.79 -10.17 -10.86
N VAL A 210 -9.58 -10.60 -9.62
CA VAL A 210 -9.75 -11.99 -9.18
C VAL A 210 -10.84 -12.07 -8.13
N SER A 211 -11.76 -13.02 -8.30
CA SER A 211 -12.90 -13.24 -7.39
C SER A 211 -12.53 -14.12 -6.20
N ARG A 212 -11.54 -14.99 -6.35
CA ARG A 212 -10.98 -15.85 -5.30
C ARG A 212 -9.67 -15.26 -4.82
N GLY A 213 -9.42 -15.38 -3.50
CA GLY A 213 -8.18 -14.87 -2.91
C GLY A 213 -6.94 -15.48 -3.56
N LEU A 214 -5.94 -14.63 -3.79
CA LEU A 214 -4.60 -15.04 -4.20
C LEU A 214 -3.87 -15.62 -2.98
N ASP A 215 -3.16 -16.70 -3.17
CA ASP A 215 -2.16 -17.18 -2.21
C ASP A 215 -0.74 -16.91 -2.73
N PHE A 216 0.26 -17.09 -1.91
CA PHE A 216 1.65 -16.86 -2.30
C PHE A 216 2.14 -17.80 -3.40
N LYS A 217 1.45 -18.94 -3.66
CA LYS A 217 1.78 -19.90 -4.72
C LYS A 217 1.07 -19.59 -6.03
N SER A 218 0.18 -18.61 -6.04
CA SER A 218 -0.51 -18.14 -7.24
C SER A 218 0.41 -17.39 -8.21
N ALA A 219 1.57 -16.92 -7.74
CA ALA A 219 2.60 -16.28 -8.55
C ALA A 219 3.97 -16.92 -8.24
N ILE A 220 4.61 -17.48 -9.23
CA ILE A 220 5.91 -18.19 -9.10
C ILE A 220 7.00 -17.37 -9.77
N LEU A 221 8.08 -17.06 -9.04
CA LEU A 221 9.23 -16.31 -9.58
C LEU A 221 9.91 -17.11 -10.70
N ILE A 222 10.04 -16.48 -11.87
CA ILE A 222 10.72 -17.06 -13.04
C ILE A 222 12.00 -16.33 -13.41
N ALA A 223 12.13 -15.04 -13.06
CA ALA A 223 13.34 -14.26 -13.33
C ALA A 223 13.54 -13.15 -12.29
N ILE A 224 14.79 -12.78 -12.06
CA ILE A 224 15.20 -11.63 -11.26
C ILE A 224 16.30 -10.86 -12.00
N ASP A 225 16.22 -9.53 -11.94
CA ASP A 225 17.23 -8.62 -12.44
C ASP A 225 17.48 -7.51 -11.41
N LYS A 226 18.33 -6.54 -11.70
CA LYS A 226 18.84 -5.50 -10.79
C LYS A 226 17.74 -4.79 -9.98
N ASN A 227 16.59 -4.57 -10.58
CA ASN A 227 15.47 -3.83 -9.97
C ASN A 227 14.10 -4.39 -10.35
N THR A 228 14.06 -5.59 -10.93
CA THR A 228 12.82 -6.26 -11.34
C THR A 228 12.82 -7.73 -10.96
N VAL A 229 11.64 -8.22 -10.62
CA VAL A 229 11.32 -9.62 -10.43
C VAL A 229 10.12 -9.96 -11.31
N GLN A 230 10.19 -11.06 -12.04
CA GLN A 230 9.14 -11.51 -12.94
C GLN A 230 8.53 -12.81 -12.42
N PHE A 231 7.22 -12.85 -12.37
CA PHE A 231 6.46 -14.00 -11.91
C PHE A 231 5.56 -14.54 -13.01
N GLU A 232 5.41 -15.84 -13.05
CA GLU A 232 4.39 -16.54 -13.82
C GLU A 232 3.15 -16.71 -12.93
N LEU A 233 1.98 -16.34 -13.45
CA LEU A 233 0.72 -16.50 -12.73
C LEU A 233 0.16 -17.90 -12.93
N SER A 234 -0.47 -18.46 -11.90
CA SER A 234 -1.12 -19.77 -11.98
C SER A 234 -2.29 -19.74 -12.96
N LYS A 235 -2.60 -20.88 -13.58
CA LYS A 235 -3.72 -21.03 -14.53
C LYS A 235 -5.07 -20.65 -13.91
N ASP A 236 -5.27 -20.87 -12.62
CA ASP A 236 -6.49 -20.46 -11.91
C ASP A 236 -6.63 -18.93 -11.89
N ILE A 237 -5.55 -18.20 -11.71
CA ILE A 237 -5.55 -16.73 -11.72
C ILE A 237 -5.74 -16.20 -13.13
N THR A 238 -4.99 -16.73 -14.11
CA THR A 238 -5.11 -16.28 -15.51
C THR A 238 -6.50 -16.52 -16.06
N SER A 239 -7.16 -17.63 -15.71
CA SER A 239 -8.54 -17.89 -16.12
C SER A 239 -9.53 -16.89 -15.52
N GLN A 240 -9.38 -16.53 -14.24
CA GLN A 240 -10.26 -15.52 -13.60
C GLN A 240 -10.12 -14.14 -14.24
N ILE A 241 -8.90 -13.76 -14.63
CA ILE A 241 -8.64 -12.49 -15.31
C ILE A 241 -9.25 -12.50 -16.70
N SER A 242 -9.07 -13.61 -17.47
CA SER A 242 -9.61 -13.75 -18.84
C SER A 242 -11.14 -13.82 -18.90
N ASP A 243 -11.78 -14.40 -17.88
CA ASP A 243 -13.25 -14.45 -17.79
C ASP A 243 -13.88 -13.05 -17.57
N SER A 244 -13.09 -12.09 -17.07
CA SER A 244 -13.51 -10.69 -16.96
C SER A 244 -13.46 -9.95 -18.31
N GLU A 245 -12.79 -10.52 -19.32
CA GLU A 245 -12.69 -10.01 -20.69
C GLU A 245 -13.43 -10.96 -21.64
N SER A 246 -14.45 -10.49 -22.32
CA SER A 246 -15.23 -11.27 -23.30
C SER A 246 -14.35 -11.77 -24.45
N HIS A 247 -14.22 -13.10 -24.56
CA HIS A 247 -13.93 -13.89 -25.77
C HIS A 247 -12.64 -13.62 -26.55
N ASP A 248 -11.57 -14.29 -26.14
CA ASP A 248 -10.75 -14.98 -27.16
C ASP A 248 -10.22 -16.32 -26.60
N LEU A 249 -10.93 -17.39 -26.94
CA LEU A 249 -10.65 -18.79 -26.51
C LEU A 249 -9.55 -19.40 -27.39
N ASN A 250 -8.32 -18.89 -27.39
CA ASN A 250 -7.22 -19.62 -28.01
C ASN A 250 -5.87 -19.21 -27.39
N GLY A 251 -5.40 -20.03 -26.48
CA GLY A 251 -3.98 -20.09 -26.19
C GLY A 251 -3.68 -20.37 -24.72
N ASP A 252 -2.92 -21.41 -24.50
CA ASP A 252 -2.20 -21.79 -23.28
C ASP A 252 -1.09 -20.72 -23.01
N LYS A 253 -1.45 -19.43 -22.89
CA LYS A 253 -0.53 -18.35 -22.57
C LYS A 253 -0.38 -18.30 -21.05
N SER A 254 0.80 -18.64 -20.56
CA SER A 254 1.19 -18.29 -19.22
C SER A 254 1.30 -16.76 -19.16
N GLU A 255 0.48 -16.15 -18.33
CA GLU A 255 0.56 -14.71 -18.09
C GLU A 255 1.68 -14.42 -17.09
N SER A 256 2.60 -13.55 -17.44
CA SER A 256 3.66 -13.12 -16.54
C SER A 256 3.43 -11.70 -16.07
N ILE A 257 3.78 -11.44 -14.82
CA ILE A 257 3.67 -10.12 -14.18
C ILE A 257 5.03 -9.69 -13.65
N ILE A 258 5.34 -8.41 -13.78
CA ILE A 258 6.62 -7.84 -13.37
C ILE A 258 6.40 -6.90 -12.19
N CYS A 259 7.18 -7.11 -11.13
CA CYS A 259 7.33 -6.15 -10.04
C CYS A 259 8.68 -5.44 -10.14
N GLN A 260 8.68 -4.15 -9.94
CA GLN A 260 9.90 -3.39 -9.69
C GLN A 260 10.17 -3.36 -8.19
N TYR A 261 11.46 -3.37 -7.81
CA TYR A 261 11.85 -3.27 -6.41
C TYR A 261 13.01 -2.31 -6.17
N ASP A 262 13.11 -1.81 -4.95
CA ASP A 262 14.26 -1.11 -4.39
C ASP A 262 14.64 -1.72 -3.05
N HIS A 263 15.93 -1.82 -2.80
CA HIS A 263 16.46 -2.10 -1.47
C HIS A 263 16.76 -0.79 -0.76
N LEU A 264 16.00 -0.49 0.28
CA LEU A 264 16.17 0.68 1.15
C LEU A 264 17.20 0.31 2.23
N ALA A 265 18.49 0.45 1.89
CA ALA A 265 19.58 -0.09 2.71
C ALA A 265 19.66 0.53 4.12
N GLN A 266 19.34 1.83 4.27
CA GLN A 266 19.36 2.53 5.55
C GLN A 266 18.24 2.05 6.47
N GLU A 267 17.07 1.78 5.91
CA GLU A 267 15.87 1.31 6.61
C GLU A 267 15.85 -0.22 6.72
N ASN A 268 16.81 -0.92 6.09
CA ASN A 268 16.85 -2.38 6.00
C ASN A 268 15.50 -2.98 5.52
N ALA A 269 14.95 -2.42 4.45
CA ALA A 269 13.64 -2.76 3.91
C ALA A 269 13.66 -2.92 2.39
N TYR A 270 12.67 -3.63 1.85
CA TYR A 270 12.39 -3.72 0.42
C TYR A 270 11.10 -3.00 0.11
N LEU A 271 11.13 -2.15 -0.92
CA LEU A 271 9.96 -1.53 -1.53
C LEU A 271 9.68 -2.23 -2.84
N THR A 272 8.46 -2.69 -3.05
CA THR A 272 8.05 -3.37 -4.29
C THR A 272 6.82 -2.71 -4.89
N VAL A 273 6.75 -2.69 -6.22
CA VAL A 273 5.67 -2.09 -6.98
C VAL A 273 5.29 -2.99 -8.13
N CYS A 274 4.01 -3.27 -8.22
CA CYS A 274 3.41 -4.00 -9.31
C CYS A 274 2.33 -3.14 -9.96
N TYR A 275 2.41 -2.94 -11.27
CA TYR A 275 1.34 -2.35 -12.07
C TYR A 275 0.74 -3.42 -12.95
N TYR A 276 -0.58 -3.47 -13.00
CA TYR A 276 -1.33 -4.39 -13.85
C TYR A 276 -2.31 -3.63 -14.73
N SER A 277 -2.43 -4.07 -15.99
CA SER A 277 -3.41 -3.56 -16.94
C SER A 277 -3.89 -4.71 -17.84
N THR A 278 -5.18 -4.79 -18.09
CA THR A 278 -5.78 -5.76 -19.01
C THR A 278 -5.52 -5.40 -20.49
N ASP A 279 -5.12 -4.19 -20.79
CA ASP A 279 -4.84 -3.71 -22.15
C ASP A 279 -3.37 -4.00 -22.60
N THR A 280 -2.59 -4.83 -21.85
CA THR A 280 -1.16 -5.14 -22.17
C THR A 280 -0.92 -6.53 -22.72
#